data_a33cbffd929725c077d8a72ea479fc42
#
_entry.id   a33cbffd929725c077d8a72ea479fc42
#
_cell.length_a   1.000
_cell.length_b   1.000
_cell.length_c   1.000
_cell.angle_alpha   90.00
_cell.angle_beta   90.00
_cell.angle_gamma   90.00
#
_symmetry.space_group_name_H-M   'P 1'
#
loop_
_entity.id
_entity.type
_entity.pdbx_description
1 polymer ?
#
loop_
_entity_poly.entity_id
_entity_poly.type
_entity_poly.pdbx_seq_one_letter_code
_entity_poly.pdbx_strand_id
1 'polypeptide(L)'
;MTPRERFQAVMGFAPFDRLPVVEWAGWWTQTIDRWHGEGLPADLTDRYDICRHFGLDVWMQEWFRPSRRDCPQPVAHGAGILIDEAGYEAIRPYLYPQPAVDVQRWQQWAALQARGEVVLWITLDGYFWFARGLLGIERHLLAFYDQPELLHRINDDLTEYSLAVIDELCAVCTPDFMTF
;
A
#
# COMPACT_ATOMS: atom_id res chain seq x y z
N MET A 1 13.59 17.58 16.01
CA MET A 1 13.62 17.02 14.62
C MET A 1 12.19 16.91 14.13
N THR A 2 11.96 17.16 12.84
CA THR A 2 10.67 16.85 12.20
C THR A 2 10.45 15.34 12.11
N PRO A 3 9.22 14.84 11.88
CA PRO A 3 8.97 13.42 11.65
C PRO A 3 9.87 12.79 10.59
N ARG A 4 10.07 13.49 9.46
CA ARG A 4 10.91 12.99 8.36
C ARG A 4 12.40 12.97 8.71
N GLU A 5 12.92 14.03 9.32
CA GLU A 5 14.33 14.08 9.77
C GLU A 5 14.61 12.95 10.78
N ARG A 6 13.69 12.69 11.69
CA ARG A 6 13.79 11.61 12.67
C ARG A 6 13.81 10.24 12.00
N PHE A 7 12.91 10.01 11.03
CA PHE A 7 12.90 8.80 10.23
C PHE A 7 14.23 8.60 9.50
N GLN A 8 14.72 9.63 8.80
CA GLN A 8 15.97 9.56 8.04
C GLN A 8 17.18 9.33 8.96
N ALA A 9 17.21 9.97 10.12
CA ALA A 9 18.29 9.77 11.10
C ALA A 9 18.31 8.32 11.62
N VAL A 10 17.15 7.75 11.98
CA VAL A 10 17.06 6.35 12.45
C VAL A 10 17.46 5.38 11.34
N MET A 11 16.93 5.56 10.11
CA MET A 11 17.26 4.69 8.99
C MET A 11 18.71 4.81 8.51
N GLY A 12 19.31 5.99 8.70
CA GLY A 12 20.73 6.26 8.40
C GLY A 12 21.68 5.99 9.55
N PHE A 13 21.21 5.41 10.68
CA PHE A 13 22.01 5.17 11.89
C PHE A 13 22.71 6.43 12.41
N ALA A 14 22.11 7.60 12.21
CA ALA A 14 22.60 8.89 12.69
C ALA A 14 21.96 9.25 14.05
N PRO A 15 22.53 10.19 14.82
CA PRO A 15 21.94 10.67 16.07
C PRO A 15 20.51 11.20 15.85
N PHE A 16 19.61 10.87 16.76
CA PHE A 16 18.21 11.29 16.73
C PHE A 16 17.74 11.75 18.12
N ASP A 17 16.69 12.55 18.17
CA ASP A 17 16.13 13.09 19.43
C ASP A 17 15.29 12.04 20.19
N ARG A 18 14.50 11.23 19.50
CA ARG A 18 13.72 10.09 19.99
C ARG A 18 13.40 9.13 18.85
N LEU A 19 12.98 7.92 19.15
CA LEU A 19 12.43 7.02 18.13
C LEU A 19 11.12 7.57 17.55
N PRO A 20 10.81 7.34 16.26
CA PRO A 20 9.50 7.61 15.70
C PRO A 20 8.41 6.86 16.47
N VAL A 21 7.31 7.54 16.76
CA VAL A 21 6.11 6.93 17.36
C VAL A 21 5.02 6.96 16.29
N VAL A 22 4.72 5.79 15.74
CA VAL A 22 3.91 5.67 14.53
C VAL A 22 2.77 4.68 14.75
N GLU A 23 1.58 5.05 14.28
CA GLU A 23 0.50 4.09 14.07
C GLU A 23 0.37 3.85 12.57
N TRP A 24 0.78 2.66 12.14
CA TRP A 24 0.77 2.30 10.71
C TRP A 24 -0.57 1.71 10.25
N ALA A 25 -1.35 1.12 11.16
CA ALA A 25 -2.67 0.58 10.88
C ALA A 25 -3.77 1.64 11.03
N GLY A 26 -4.83 1.52 10.25
CA GLY A 26 -6.02 2.34 10.43
C GLY A 26 -6.82 1.90 11.66
N TRP A 27 -7.39 2.84 12.40
CA TRP A 27 -8.32 2.53 13.49
C TRP A 27 -9.70 2.18 12.93
N TRP A 28 -10.42 1.32 13.63
CA TRP A 28 -11.80 1.01 13.31
C TRP A 28 -12.70 2.22 13.58
N THR A 29 -13.74 2.39 12.76
CA THR A 29 -14.72 3.47 12.95
C THR A 29 -15.28 3.49 14.36
N GLN A 30 -15.63 2.33 14.92
CA GLN A 30 -16.12 2.19 16.30
C GLN A 30 -15.13 2.70 17.34
N THR A 31 -13.83 2.58 17.11
CA THR A 31 -12.79 3.12 17.98
C THR A 31 -12.79 4.65 17.94
N ILE A 32 -12.89 5.22 16.74
CA ILE A 32 -12.93 6.67 16.54
C ILE A 32 -14.21 7.25 17.15
N ASP A 33 -15.36 6.61 16.94
CA ASP A 33 -16.65 7.00 17.52
C ASP A 33 -16.59 7.02 19.06
N ARG A 34 -15.97 5.99 19.64
CA ARG A 34 -15.73 5.93 21.07
C ARG A 34 -14.85 7.09 21.56
N TRP A 35 -13.76 7.37 20.87
CA TRP A 35 -12.84 8.46 21.22
C TRP A 35 -13.52 9.83 21.13
N HIS A 36 -14.44 10.07 20.19
CA HIS A 36 -15.26 11.27 20.17
C HIS A 36 -16.10 11.40 21.45
N GLY A 37 -16.63 10.30 21.97
CA GLY A 37 -17.31 10.25 23.25
C GLY A 37 -16.39 10.47 24.46
N GLU A 38 -15.09 10.26 24.32
CA GLU A 38 -14.05 10.38 25.36
C GLU A 38 -13.24 11.69 25.27
N GLY A 39 -13.55 12.56 24.29
CA GLY A 39 -12.93 13.90 24.19
C GLY A 39 -12.11 14.17 22.93
N LEU A 40 -12.03 13.24 21.96
CA LEU A 40 -11.49 13.56 20.65
C LEU A 40 -12.40 14.58 19.97
N PRO A 41 -11.88 15.74 19.43
CA PRO A 41 -12.69 16.70 18.72
C PRO A 41 -13.52 16.08 17.60
N ALA A 42 -14.79 16.43 17.51
CA ALA A 42 -15.74 15.80 16.58
C ALA A 42 -15.43 16.07 15.09
N ASP A 43 -14.68 17.11 14.79
CA ASP A 43 -14.19 17.47 13.45
C ASP A 43 -12.96 16.67 12.99
N LEU A 44 -12.27 15.98 13.91
CA LEU A 44 -11.12 15.15 13.60
C LEU A 44 -11.59 13.76 13.15
N THR A 45 -11.79 13.60 11.84
CA THR A 45 -12.20 12.34 11.21
C THR A 45 -11.11 11.73 10.31
N ASP A 46 -10.18 12.56 9.82
CA ASP A 46 -9.04 12.10 9.03
C ASP A 46 -8.01 11.40 9.94
N ARG A 47 -7.53 10.25 9.49
CA ARG A 47 -6.56 9.43 10.21
C ARG A 47 -5.28 10.21 10.55
N TYR A 48 -4.78 11.00 9.62
CA TYR A 48 -3.51 11.70 9.81
C TYR A 48 -3.66 12.90 10.73
N ASP A 49 -4.84 13.53 10.76
CA ASP A 49 -5.14 14.58 11.72
C ASP A 49 -5.31 14.02 13.13
N ILE A 50 -5.90 12.84 13.28
CA ILE A 50 -5.96 12.11 14.56
C ILE A 50 -4.54 11.73 15.02
N CYS A 51 -3.65 11.27 14.11
CA CYS A 51 -2.24 11.03 14.45
C CYS A 51 -1.57 12.31 15.00
N ARG A 52 -1.77 13.46 14.33
CA ARG A 52 -1.23 14.74 14.80
C ARG A 52 -1.77 15.15 16.16
N HIS A 53 -3.08 14.96 16.39
CA HIS A 53 -3.74 15.25 17.67
C HIS A 53 -3.12 14.44 18.82
N PHE A 54 -2.79 13.18 18.58
CA PHE A 54 -2.13 12.32 19.57
C PHE A 54 -0.60 12.48 19.63
N GLY A 55 -0.02 13.41 18.88
CA GLY A 55 1.43 13.66 18.88
C GLY A 55 2.26 12.55 18.24
N LEU A 56 1.65 11.75 17.36
CA LEU A 56 2.33 10.72 16.62
C LEU A 56 3.10 11.30 15.42
N ASP A 57 4.17 10.63 15.02
CA ASP A 57 4.86 10.94 13.77
C ASP A 57 4.01 10.43 12.59
N VAL A 58 3.66 11.34 11.67
CA VAL A 58 2.73 11.00 10.58
C VAL A 58 3.47 10.30 9.46
N TRP A 59 3.08 9.05 9.20
CA TRP A 59 3.52 8.28 8.03
C TRP A 59 2.33 8.08 7.11
N MET A 60 2.40 8.69 5.90
CA MET A 60 1.35 8.62 4.91
C MET A 60 1.62 7.48 3.96
N GLN A 61 0.72 6.49 3.95
CA GLN A 61 0.86 5.28 3.14
C GLN A 61 -0.16 5.26 2.00
N GLU A 62 0.32 4.87 0.83
CA GLU A 62 -0.54 4.39 -0.23
C GLU A 62 -0.16 2.97 -0.65
N TRP A 63 -1.18 2.13 -0.79
CA TRP A 63 -1.04 0.78 -1.29
C TRP A 63 -1.54 0.71 -2.73
N PHE A 64 -0.62 0.56 -3.66
CA PHE A 64 -0.91 0.41 -5.08
C PHE A 64 -1.27 -1.05 -5.39
N ARG A 65 -2.56 -1.33 -5.33
CA ARG A 65 -3.06 -2.69 -5.59
C ARG A 65 -3.13 -2.94 -7.09
N PRO A 66 -2.61 -4.09 -7.57
CA PRO A 66 -2.68 -4.45 -8.98
C PRO A 66 -4.07 -4.94 -9.42
N SER A 67 -5.09 -4.79 -8.60
CA SER A 67 -6.47 -5.16 -8.90
C SER A 67 -7.41 -3.97 -8.75
N ARG A 68 -8.31 -3.80 -9.71
CA ARG A 68 -9.40 -2.83 -9.65
C ARG A 68 -10.43 -3.22 -8.60
N ARG A 69 -11.22 -2.26 -8.12
CA ARG A 69 -12.26 -2.50 -7.11
C ARG A 69 -13.39 -3.43 -7.58
N ASP A 70 -13.63 -3.46 -8.90
CA ASP A 70 -14.62 -4.31 -9.56
C ASP A 70 -14.07 -5.67 -10.01
N CYS A 71 -12.84 -5.99 -9.66
CA CYS A 71 -12.26 -7.32 -9.89
C CYS A 71 -13.07 -8.40 -9.16
N PRO A 72 -13.36 -9.53 -9.81
CA PRO A 72 -14.00 -10.67 -9.14
C PRO A 72 -13.32 -11.03 -7.83
N GLN A 73 -14.12 -11.37 -6.82
CA GLN A 73 -13.62 -11.70 -5.49
C GLN A 73 -13.73 -13.21 -5.22
N PRO A 74 -12.81 -13.80 -4.45
CA PRO A 74 -12.89 -15.20 -4.09
C PRO A 74 -14.17 -15.48 -3.26
N VAL A 75 -14.77 -16.65 -3.48
CA VAL A 75 -16.01 -17.07 -2.80
C VAL A 75 -15.83 -17.36 -1.31
N ALA A 76 -14.60 -17.58 -0.87
CA ALA A 76 -14.26 -17.87 0.52
C ALA A 76 -12.79 -17.49 0.80
N HIS A 77 -12.45 -17.34 2.08
CA HIS A 77 -11.07 -17.11 2.50
C HIS A 77 -10.15 -18.24 2.03
N GLY A 78 -9.05 -17.88 1.38
CA GLY A 78 -8.08 -18.83 0.84
C GLY A 78 -8.45 -19.46 -0.51
N ALA A 79 -9.67 -19.21 -1.02
CA ALA A 79 -10.04 -19.60 -2.39
C ALA A 79 -9.39 -18.65 -3.41
N GLY A 80 -9.21 -19.17 -4.65
CA GLY A 80 -8.77 -18.36 -5.79
C GLY A 80 -9.96 -17.90 -6.64
N ILE A 81 -9.66 -16.98 -7.55
CA ILE A 81 -10.60 -16.48 -8.57
C ILE A 81 -10.30 -17.03 -9.96
N LEU A 82 -9.16 -17.69 -10.13
CA LEU A 82 -8.78 -18.36 -11.38
C LEU A 82 -8.20 -19.74 -11.13
N ILE A 83 -8.13 -20.54 -12.19
CA ILE A 83 -7.69 -21.94 -12.13
C ILE A 83 -6.46 -22.16 -13.02
N ASP A 84 -6.41 -21.49 -14.17
CA ASP A 84 -5.47 -21.69 -15.25
C ASP A 84 -5.23 -20.40 -16.03
N GLU A 85 -4.46 -20.49 -17.11
CA GLU A 85 -4.16 -19.37 -17.98
C GLU A 85 -5.41 -18.75 -18.65
N ALA A 86 -6.39 -19.56 -19.01
CA ALA A 86 -7.63 -19.04 -19.59
C ALA A 86 -8.41 -18.21 -18.56
N GLY A 87 -8.41 -18.64 -17.31
CA GLY A 87 -8.95 -17.87 -16.18
C GLY A 87 -8.18 -16.57 -15.94
N TYR A 88 -6.86 -16.60 -16.09
CA TYR A 88 -6.03 -15.39 -15.97
C TYR A 88 -6.36 -14.38 -17.07
N GLU A 89 -6.45 -14.80 -18.34
CA GLU A 89 -6.87 -13.92 -19.43
C GLU A 89 -8.27 -13.31 -19.20
N ALA A 90 -9.18 -14.09 -18.64
CA ALA A 90 -10.54 -13.62 -18.37
C ALA A 90 -10.59 -12.53 -17.29
N ILE A 91 -9.70 -12.55 -16.29
CA ILE A 91 -9.65 -11.54 -15.24
C ILE A 91 -8.69 -10.40 -15.52
N ARG A 92 -7.77 -10.55 -16.48
CA ARG A 92 -6.74 -9.55 -16.80
C ARG A 92 -7.28 -8.15 -17.07
N PRO A 93 -8.48 -7.92 -17.67
CA PRO A 93 -9.09 -6.59 -17.81
C PRO A 93 -9.38 -5.87 -16.47
N TYR A 94 -9.41 -6.59 -15.36
CA TYR A 94 -9.61 -6.05 -14.01
C TYR A 94 -8.30 -5.85 -13.24
N LEU A 95 -7.16 -6.22 -13.85
CA LEU A 95 -5.85 -6.11 -13.25
C LEU A 95 -5.09 -4.91 -13.82
N TYR A 96 -4.05 -4.51 -13.11
CA TYR A 96 -3.05 -3.53 -13.52
C TYR A 96 -3.64 -2.17 -13.95
N PRO A 97 -4.45 -1.51 -13.05
CA PRO A 97 -5.12 -0.26 -13.39
C PRO A 97 -4.12 0.84 -13.75
N GLN A 98 -4.42 1.58 -14.83
CA GLN A 98 -3.66 2.73 -15.28
C GLN A 98 -4.59 3.92 -15.60
N PRO A 99 -4.23 5.18 -15.27
CA PRO A 99 -3.09 5.55 -14.42
C PRO A 99 -3.25 5.03 -13.00
N ALA A 100 -2.14 4.68 -12.35
CA ALA A 100 -2.16 4.14 -10.99
C ALA A 100 -2.08 5.23 -9.91
N VAL A 101 -1.47 6.39 -10.23
CA VAL A 101 -1.15 7.46 -9.28
C VAL A 101 -2.17 8.59 -9.34
N ASP A 102 -2.75 8.93 -8.20
CA ASP A 102 -3.50 10.18 -8.02
C ASP A 102 -2.50 11.35 -7.87
N VAL A 103 -2.13 11.95 -9.01
CA VAL A 103 -1.12 13.01 -9.09
C VAL A 103 -1.45 14.19 -8.17
N GLN A 104 -2.74 14.60 -8.10
CA GLN A 104 -3.14 15.74 -7.29
C GLN A 104 -2.92 15.48 -5.79
N ARG A 105 -3.32 14.31 -5.30
CA ARG A 105 -3.10 13.90 -3.92
C ARG A 105 -1.60 13.80 -3.61
N TRP A 106 -0.81 13.19 -4.48
CA TRP A 106 0.62 13.03 -4.29
C TRP A 106 1.37 14.37 -4.32
N GLN A 107 0.96 15.36 -5.13
CA GLN A 107 1.50 16.72 -5.07
C GLN A 107 1.25 17.37 -3.70
N GLN A 108 0.07 17.19 -3.11
CA GLN A 108 -0.23 17.68 -1.77
C GLN A 108 0.66 17.00 -0.71
N TRP A 109 0.82 15.69 -0.80
CA TRP A 109 1.68 14.92 0.11
C TRP A 109 3.16 15.28 -0.03
N ALA A 110 3.63 15.47 -1.26
CA ALA A 110 4.98 15.93 -1.54
C ALA A 110 5.29 17.29 -0.89
N ALA A 111 4.32 18.21 -0.87
CA ALA A 111 4.47 19.49 -0.19
C ALA A 111 4.62 19.34 1.33
N LEU A 112 3.91 18.39 1.96
CA LEU A 112 4.06 18.05 3.38
C LEU A 112 5.42 17.38 3.64
N GLN A 113 5.82 16.45 2.79
CA GLN A 113 7.13 15.79 2.85
C GLN A 113 8.28 16.80 2.75
N ALA A 114 8.20 17.77 1.82
CA ALA A 114 9.23 18.81 1.64
C ALA A 114 9.41 19.67 2.90
N ARG A 115 8.36 19.87 3.70
CA ARG A 115 8.43 20.56 4.99
C ARG A 115 8.87 19.67 6.15
N GLY A 116 9.08 18.36 5.88
CA GLY A 116 9.48 17.38 6.90
C GLY A 116 8.34 16.92 7.81
N GLU A 117 7.10 17.32 7.52
CA GLU A 117 5.93 17.05 8.38
C GLU A 117 5.44 15.60 8.34
N VAL A 118 5.77 14.88 7.25
CA VAL A 118 5.35 13.52 7.02
C VAL A 118 6.46 12.66 6.42
N VAL A 119 6.36 11.36 6.62
CA VAL A 119 7.12 10.33 5.89
C VAL A 119 6.19 9.70 4.85
N LEU A 120 6.61 9.65 3.60
CA LEU A 120 5.84 9.03 2.53
C LEU A 120 6.26 7.57 2.33
N TRP A 121 5.29 6.70 2.41
CA TRP A 121 5.43 5.26 2.31
C TRP A 121 4.52 4.70 1.23
N ILE A 122 5.07 3.87 0.35
CA ILE A 122 4.27 3.10 -0.60
C ILE A 122 4.38 1.60 -0.33
N THR A 123 3.31 0.88 -0.64
CA THR A 123 3.30 -0.57 -0.64
C THR A 123 2.85 -1.08 -2.00
N LEU A 124 3.65 -1.98 -2.56
CA LEU A 124 3.30 -2.76 -3.75
C LEU A 124 3.02 -4.21 -3.34
N ASP A 125 2.14 -4.88 -4.07
CA ASP A 125 1.89 -6.30 -3.81
C ASP A 125 3.12 -7.14 -4.23
N GLY A 126 3.56 -8.01 -3.32
CA GLY A 126 4.65 -8.93 -3.59
C GLY A 126 4.21 -10.10 -4.49
N TYR A 127 5.13 -10.64 -5.27
CA TYR A 127 4.90 -11.68 -6.27
C TYR A 127 4.21 -12.93 -5.71
N PHE A 128 4.67 -13.40 -4.56
CA PHE A 128 4.06 -14.55 -3.89
C PHE A 128 2.61 -14.28 -3.46
N TRP A 129 2.38 -13.11 -2.84
CA TRP A 129 1.07 -12.78 -2.29
C TRP A 129 0.04 -12.49 -3.36
N PHE A 130 0.43 -11.82 -4.43
CA PHE A 130 -0.47 -11.49 -5.53
C PHE A 130 -0.93 -12.76 -6.26
N ALA A 131 0.00 -13.62 -6.70
CA ALA A 131 -0.33 -14.88 -7.35
C ALA A 131 -1.15 -15.80 -6.44
N ARG A 132 -0.82 -15.84 -5.12
CA ARG A 132 -1.61 -16.57 -4.12
C ARG A 132 -3.04 -16.02 -3.99
N GLY A 133 -3.23 -14.71 -4.06
CA GLY A 133 -4.55 -14.08 -4.05
C GLY A 133 -5.41 -14.49 -5.26
N LEU A 134 -4.78 -14.62 -6.42
CA LEU A 134 -5.46 -15.01 -7.67
C LEU A 134 -5.81 -16.50 -7.71
N LEU A 135 -4.87 -17.38 -7.38
CA LEU A 135 -5.02 -18.84 -7.48
C LEU A 135 -5.64 -19.48 -6.24
N GLY A 136 -5.59 -18.79 -5.09
CA GLY A 136 -5.89 -19.39 -3.79
C GLY A 136 -4.71 -20.16 -3.21
N ILE A 137 -4.76 -20.47 -1.92
CA ILE A 137 -3.60 -20.99 -1.17
C ILE A 137 -3.11 -22.33 -1.74
N GLU A 138 -3.99 -23.32 -1.86
CA GLU A 138 -3.61 -24.68 -2.25
C GLU A 138 -3.14 -24.72 -3.70
N ARG A 139 -3.91 -24.15 -4.60
CA ARG A 139 -3.58 -24.15 -6.04
C ARG A 139 -2.30 -23.39 -6.34
N HIS A 140 -2.09 -22.26 -5.68
CA HIS A 140 -0.84 -21.49 -5.83
C HIS A 140 0.38 -22.32 -5.46
N LEU A 141 0.33 -23.09 -4.37
CA LEU A 141 1.47 -23.93 -3.98
C LEU A 141 1.72 -25.07 -4.97
N LEU A 142 0.67 -25.66 -5.54
CA LEU A 142 0.80 -26.68 -6.60
C LEU A 142 1.27 -26.08 -7.93
N ALA A 143 0.89 -24.85 -8.22
CA ALA A 143 1.21 -24.19 -9.49
C ALA A 143 2.73 -24.01 -9.73
N PHE A 144 3.55 -24.03 -8.70
CA PHE A 144 5.02 -24.06 -8.87
C PHE A 144 5.52 -25.30 -9.63
N TYR A 145 4.73 -26.38 -9.63
CA TYR A 145 5.03 -27.64 -10.33
C TYR A 145 4.14 -27.82 -11.56
N ASP A 146 2.85 -27.51 -11.42
CA ASP A 146 1.85 -27.84 -12.45
C ASP A 146 1.69 -26.74 -13.51
N GLN A 147 1.92 -25.47 -13.13
CA GLN A 147 1.69 -24.30 -13.98
C GLN A 147 2.76 -23.21 -13.80
N PRO A 148 4.08 -23.54 -13.86
CA PRO A 148 5.14 -22.56 -13.64
C PRO A 148 5.09 -21.40 -14.63
N GLU A 149 4.72 -21.66 -15.89
CA GLU A 149 4.63 -20.64 -16.94
C GLU A 149 3.55 -19.60 -16.62
N LEU A 150 2.42 -20.01 -16.02
CA LEU A 150 1.39 -19.08 -15.56
C LEU A 150 1.92 -18.18 -14.43
N LEU A 151 2.67 -18.74 -13.47
CA LEU A 151 3.28 -17.96 -12.41
C LEU A 151 4.30 -16.96 -12.95
N HIS A 152 5.14 -17.36 -13.90
CA HIS A 152 6.08 -16.45 -14.56
C HIS A 152 5.35 -15.31 -15.24
N ARG A 153 4.30 -15.60 -15.99
CA ARG A 153 3.51 -14.60 -16.69
C ARG A 153 2.84 -13.60 -15.72
N ILE A 154 2.22 -14.10 -14.64
CA ILE A 154 1.64 -13.23 -13.61
C ILE A 154 2.72 -12.31 -13.00
N ASN A 155 3.92 -12.84 -12.75
CA ASN A 155 5.02 -12.08 -12.20
C ASN A 155 5.57 -11.04 -13.19
N ASP A 156 5.66 -11.35 -14.47
CA ASP A 156 6.10 -10.42 -15.51
C ASP A 156 5.11 -9.24 -15.63
N ASP A 157 3.80 -9.54 -15.75
CA ASP A 157 2.75 -8.53 -15.81
C ASP A 157 2.74 -7.66 -14.52
N LEU A 158 2.94 -8.26 -13.34
CA LEU A 158 3.03 -7.53 -12.07
C LEU A 158 4.29 -6.65 -12.00
N THR A 159 5.40 -7.11 -12.57
CA THR A 159 6.64 -6.32 -12.67
C THR A 159 6.43 -5.09 -13.52
N GLU A 160 5.84 -5.25 -14.71
CA GLU A 160 5.52 -4.13 -15.61
C GLU A 160 4.63 -3.09 -14.92
N TYR A 161 3.58 -3.55 -14.23
CA TYR A 161 2.70 -2.67 -13.45
C TYR A 161 3.47 -1.94 -12.35
N SER A 162 4.27 -2.66 -11.57
CA SER A 162 5.02 -2.08 -10.44
C SER A 162 6.02 -1.02 -10.90
N LEU A 163 6.72 -1.27 -12.01
CA LEU A 163 7.62 -0.30 -12.61
C LEU A 163 6.87 0.94 -13.12
N ALA A 164 5.72 0.76 -13.77
CA ALA A 164 4.90 1.87 -14.23
C ALA A 164 4.41 2.74 -13.04
N VAL A 165 3.98 2.12 -11.93
CA VAL A 165 3.60 2.84 -10.70
C VAL A 165 4.77 3.65 -10.16
N ILE A 166 5.97 3.06 -10.09
CA ILE A 166 7.16 3.74 -9.60
C ILE A 166 7.52 4.91 -10.50
N ASP A 167 7.49 4.74 -11.81
CA ASP A 167 7.81 5.80 -12.77
C ASP A 167 6.79 6.95 -12.70
N GLU A 168 5.48 6.65 -12.69
CA GLU A 168 4.43 7.67 -12.52
C GLU A 168 4.61 8.45 -11.21
N LEU A 169 4.88 7.74 -10.11
CA LEU A 169 5.03 8.34 -8.80
C LEU A 169 6.28 9.19 -8.70
N CYS A 170 7.43 8.67 -9.15
CA CYS A 170 8.71 9.38 -9.09
C CYS A 170 8.73 10.61 -10.00
N ALA A 171 7.85 10.70 -11.00
CA ALA A 171 7.64 11.92 -11.75
C ALA A 171 6.98 13.05 -10.91
N VAL A 172 6.30 12.69 -9.81
CA VAL A 172 5.69 13.64 -8.88
C VAL A 172 6.60 13.91 -7.67
N CYS A 173 6.97 12.84 -6.95
CA CYS A 173 7.91 12.89 -5.83
C CYS A 173 8.48 11.50 -5.55
N THR A 174 9.65 11.46 -4.90
CA THR A 174 10.24 10.21 -4.42
C THR A 174 9.73 9.92 -3.01
N PRO A 175 9.06 8.78 -2.76
CA PRO A 175 8.68 8.37 -1.41
C PRO A 175 9.92 8.10 -0.55
N ASP A 176 9.76 8.17 0.77
CA ASP A 176 10.88 7.96 1.69
C ASP A 176 11.25 6.47 1.79
N PHE A 177 10.28 5.57 1.63
CA PHE A 177 10.54 4.13 1.55
C PHE A 177 9.38 3.37 0.90
N MET A 178 9.64 2.12 0.59
CA MET A 178 8.72 1.20 -0.07
C MET A 178 8.75 -0.16 0.63
N THR A 179 7.59 -0.85 0.61
CA THR A 179 7.45 -2.26 1.04
C THR A 179 6.78 -3.09 -0.05
N PHE A 180 7.09 -4.38 -0.05
CA PHE A 180 6.47 -5.41 -0.87
C PHE A 180 5.75 -6.45 -0.02
#